data_d83224d8ffef745f37049b236a4af0b3
#
_entry.id   d83224d8ffef745f37049b236a4af0b3
#
_cell.length_a   1.000
_cell.length_b   1.000
_cell.length_c   1.000
_cell.angle_alpha   90.00
_cell.angle_beta   90.00
_cell.angle_gamma   90.00
#
_symmetry.space_group_name_H-M   'P 1'
#
loop_
_entity.id
_entity.type
_entity.pdbx_description
1 polymer ?
#
loop_
_entity_poly.entity_id
_entity_poly.type
_entity_poly.pdbx_seq_one_letter_code
_entity_poly.pdbx_strand_id
1 'polypeptide(L)'
;MPTVQLRRYEIEDGQMDVFLPYWKKLIEQREKFGFRVVFAYVDETNNDIVWAVEHDGDFAAAEAEYFHSSERAAALIGAPLVMKGIKVGMASRVV
;
A
#
# COMPACT_ATOMS: atom_id res chain seq x y z
N MET A 1 15.96 -10.57 8.94
CA MET A 1 15.79 -9.19 8.41
C MET A 1 14.47 -9.09 7.69
N PRO A 2 13.65 -8.10 7.94
CA PRO A 2 12.42 -7.92 7.18
C PRO A 2 12.72 -7.55 5.73
N THR A 3 11.87 -8.02 4.84
CA THR A 3 11.89 -7.61 3.43
C THR A 3 11.04 -6.36 3.29
N VAL A 4 11.57 -5.33 2.63
CA VAL A 4 10.91 -4.03 2.48
C VAL A 4 10.56 -3.76 1.02
N GLN A 5 9.37 -3.24 0.80
CA GLN A 5 8.90 -2.82 -0.53
C GLN A 5 8.49 -1.35 -0.47
N LEU A 6 8.97 -0.56 -1.42
CA LEU A 6 8.55 0.84 -1.60
C LEU A 6 7.41 0.88 -2.60
N ARG A 7 6.41 1.72 -2.32
CA ARG A 7 5.25 1.90 -3.17
C ARG A 7 4.97 3.40 -3.34
N ARG A 8 4.69 3.80 -4.56
CA ARG A 8 4.26 5.16 -4.88
C ARG A 8 3.01 5.08 -5.75
N TYR A 9 1.93 5.71 -5.29
CA TYR A 9 0.67 5.78 -6.01
C TYR A 9 0.44 7.22 -6.44
N GLU A 10 0.26 7.43 -7.74
CA GLU A 10 -0.10 8.72 -8.31
C GLU A 10 -1.62 8.85 -8.28
N ILE A 11 -2.12 9.88 -7.62
CA ILE A 11 -3.56 10.06 -7.38
C ILE A 11 -4.10 11.18 -8.26
N GLU A 12 -5.31 11.00 -8.80
CA GLU A 12 -5.99 12.03 -9.57
C GLU A 12 -6.16 13.31 -8.75
N ASP A 13 -6.11 14.46 -9.41
CA ASP A 13 -6.20 15.76 -8.75
C ASP A 13 -7.48 15.88 -7.91
N GLY A 14 -7.33 16.32 -6.67
CA GLY A 14 -8.45 16.51 -5.77
C GLY A 14 -9.03 15.24 -5.18
N GLN A 15 -8.45 14.07 -5.46
CA GLN A 15 -9.01 12.78 -5.04
C GLN A 15 -8.28 12.14 -3.85
N MET A 16 -7.26 12.79 -3.30
CA MET A 16 -6.51 12.21 -2.18
C MET A 16 -7.41 11.95 -0.96
N ASP A 17 -8.31 12.87 -0.63
CA ASP A 17 -9.23 12.73 0.51
C ASP A 17 -10.22 11.57 0.32
N VAL A 18 -10.56 11.25 -0.92
CA VAL A 18 -11.42 10.12 -1.26
C VAL A 18 -10.62 8.82 -1.17
N PHE A 19 -9.35 8.84 -1.60
CA PHE A 19 -8.47 7.68 -1.66
C PHE A 19 -8.02 7.21 -0.26
N LEU A 20 -7.58 8.12 0.60
CA LEU A 20 -6.95 7.77 1.89
C LEU A 20 -7.80 6.86 2.79
N PRO A 21 -9.13 7.05 2.93
CA PRO A 21 -9.92 6.12 3.75
C PRO A 21 -9.89 4.69 3.25
N TYR A 22 -9.91 4.47 1.93
CA TYR A 22 -9.80 3.14 1.35
C TYR A 22 -8.41 2.56 1.51
N TRP A 23 -7.37 3.38 1.33
CA TRP A 23 -5.99 2.95 1.56
C TRP A 23 -5.79 2.48 3.01
N LYS A 24 -6.33 3.22 3.98
CA LYS A 24 -6.24 2.84 5.39
C LYS A 24 -6.93 1.50 5.66
N LYS A 25 -8.08 1.25 5.05
CA LYS A 25 -8.76 -0.05 5.15
C LYS A 25 -7.90 -1.18 4.59
N LEU A 26 -7.25 -0.94 3.46
CA LEU A 26 -6.35 -1.92 2.84
C LEU A 26 -5.15 -2.22 3.73
N ILE A 27 -4.58 -1.20 4.40
CA ILE A 27 -3.48 -1.38 5.33
C ILE A 27 -3.91 -2.27 6.51
N GLU A 28 -5.09 -2.05 7.07
CA GLU A 28 -5.62 -2.89 8.15
C GLU A 28 -5.70 -4.37 7.71
N GLN A 29 -6.08 -4.63 6.46
CA GLN A 29 -6.13 -5.99 5.94
C GLN A 29 -4.73 -6.57 5.71
N ARG A 30 -3.78 -5.77 5.19
CA ARG A 30 -2.38 -6.21 5.04
C ARG A 30 -1.78 -6.64 6.38
N GLU A 31 -2.09 -5.93 7.45
CA GLU A 31 -1.58 -6.24 8.79
C GLU A 31 -1.99 -7.65 9.25
N LYS A 32 -3.16 -8.12 8.84
CA LYS A 32 -3.63 -9.49 9.13
C LYS A 32 -2.76 -10.57 8.46
N PHE A 33 -2.02 -10.20 7.43
CA PHE A 33 -1.12 -11.11 6.71
C PHE A 33 0.35 -10.92 7.12
N GLY A 34 0.59 -10.19 8.22
CA GLY A 34 1.92 -10.01 8.79
C GLY A 34 2.70 -8.81 8.26
N PHE A 35 2.07 -7.96 7.45
CA PHE A 35 2.72 -6.76 6.95
C PHE A 35 2.69 -5.62 7.96
N ARG A 36 3.73 -4.78 7.93
CA ARG A 36 3.81 -3.56 8.74
C ARG A 36 4.19 -2.40 7.84
N VAL A 37 3.58 -1.24 8.09
CA VAL A 37 3.95 0.00 7.39
C VAL A 37 5.19 0.57 8.06
N VAL A 38 6.24 0.80 7.28
CA VAL A 38 7.48 1.42 7.76
C VAL A 38 7.33 2.93 7.83
N PHE A 39 6.78 3.52 6.77
CA PHE A 39 6.42 4.94 6.71
C PHE A 39 5.33 5.14 5.67
N ALA A 40 4.61 6.25 5.77
CA ALA A 40 3.64 6.65 4.76
C ALA A 40 3.51 8.17 4.78
N TYR A 41 3.63 8.80 3.62
CA TYR A 41 3.52 10.25 3.44
C TYR A 41 2.68 10.57 2.23
N VAL A 42 1.93 11.67 2.31
CA VAL A 42 1.37 12.30 1.12
C VAL A 42 2.44 13.24 0.58
N ASP A 43 2.87 13.02 -0.65
CA ASP A 43 3.75 13.92 -1.38
C ASP A 43 2.88 15.03 -1.96
N GLU A 44 2.81 16.15 -1.26
CA GLU A 44 1.91 17.25 -1.59
C GLU A 44 2.27 17.94 -2.91
N THR A 45 3.55 17.92 -3.28
CA THR A 45 4.01 18.50 -4.54
C THR A 45 3.48 17.75 -5.75
N ASN A 46 3.52 16.42 -5.68
CA ASN A 46 3.16 15.55 -6.82
C ASN A 46 1.77 14.92 -6.69
N ASN A 47 1.08 15.13 -5.57
CA ASN A 47 -0.20 14.51 -5.27
C ASN A 47 -0.13 12.98 -5.28
N ASP A 48 0.92 12.44 -4.67
CA ASP A 48 1.16 11.01 -4.56
C ASP A 48 1.06 10.56 -3.11
N ILE A 49 0.80 9.28 -2.90
CA ILE A 49 1.09 8.66 -1.61
C ILE A 49 2.36 7.80 -1.77
N VAL A 50 3.33 8.03 -0.88
CA VAL A 50 4.63 7.32 -0.86
C VAL A 50 4.71 6.56 0.43
N TRP A 51 4.91 5.26 0.36
CA TRP A 51 4.93 4.44 1.56
C TRP A 51 5.80 3.21 1.39
N ALA A 52 6.16 2.61 2.51
CA ALA A 52 6.94 1.38 2.53
C ALA A 52 6.26 0.37 3.42
N VAL A 53 6.27 -0.88 3.01
CA VAL A 53 5.70 -1.99 3.74
C VAL A 53 6.76 -3.08 3.91
N GLU A 54 6.78 -3.73 5.07
CA GLU A 54 7.73 -4.79 5.36
C GLU A 54 7.05 -6.06 5.86
N HIS A 55 7.76 -7.18 5.74
CA HIS A 55 7.29 -8.49 6.21
C HIS A 55 8.50 -9.30 6.69
N ASP A 56 8.38 -9.99 7.81
CA ASP A 56 9.46 -10.79 8.39
C ASP A 56 9.65 -12.16 7.74
N GLY A 57 8.59 -12.69 7.13
CA GLY A 57 8.61 -14.00 6.49
C GLY A 57 8.79 -13.92 4.98
N ASP A 58 8.14 -14.84 4.27
CA ASP A 58 8.14 -14.87 2.80
C ASP A 58 7.22 -13.77 2.27
N PHE A 59 7.82 -12.64 1.89
CA PHE A 59 7.08 -11.47 1.40
C PHE A 59 6.20 -11.81 0.19
N ALA A 60 6.77 -12.50 -0.79
CA ALA A 60 6.05 -12.81 -2.03
C ALA A 60 4.85 -13.72 -1.78
N ALA A 61 5.00 -14.73 -0.92
CA ALA A 61 3.91 -15.64 -0.56
C ALA A 61 2.81 -14.91 0.20
N ALA A 62 3.17 -14.07 1.18
CA ALA A 62 2.21 -13.29 1.95
C ALA A 62 1.48 -12.27 1.07
N GLU A 63 2.17 -11.64 0.14
CA GLU A 63 1.57 -10.69 -0.79
C GLU A 63 0.56 -11.37 -1.72
N ALA A 64 0.89 -12.56 -2.23
CA ALA A 64 -0.02 -13.34 -3.06
C ALA A 64 -1.28 -13.73 -2.27
N GLU A 65 -1.14 -14.19 -1.04
CA GLU A 65 -2.27 -14.50 -0.17
C GLU A 65 -3.15 -13.28 0.05
N TYR A 66 -2.54 -12.12 0.35
CA TYR A 66 -3.26 -10.88 0.57
C TYR A 66 -4.03 -10.45 -0.69
N PHE A 67 -3.39 -10.47 -1.85
CA PHE A 67 -4.03 -10.06 -3.12
C PHE A 67 -5.22 -10.93 -3.49
N HIS A 68 -5.21 -12.21 -3.12
CA HIS A 68 -6.31 -13.13 -3.38
C HIS A 68 -7.29 -13.27 -2.22
N SER A 69 -7.11 -12.49 -1.15
CA SER A 69 -7.92 -12.60 0.06
C SER A 69 -9.31 -12.00 -0.09
N SER A 70 -10.27 -12.57 0.63
CA SER A 70 -11.61 -12.03 0.75
C SER A 70 -11.60 -10.71 1.55
N GLU A 71 -10.66 -10.55 2.48
CA GLU A 71 -10.48 -9.35 3.29
C GLU A 71 -10.15 -8.14 2.40
N ARG A 72 -9.21 -8.31 1.45
CA ARG A 72 -8.85 -7.25 0.49
C ARG A 72 -10.01 -6.93 -0.44
N ALA A 73 -10.68 -7.96 -0.96
CA ALA A 73 -11.83 -7.79 -1.84
C ALA A 73 -12.94 -7.00 -1.15
N ALA A 74 -13.23 -7.33 0.11
CA ALA A 74 -14.24 -6.62 0.90
C ALA A 74 -13.87 -5.15 1.13
N ALA A 75 -12.60 -4.88 1.41
CA ALA A 75 -12.11 -3.51 1.65
C ALA A 75 -12.20 -2.64 0.39
N LEU A 76 -12.22 -3.24 -0.80
CA LEU A 76 -12.29 -2.53 -2.08
C LEU A 76 -13.72 -2.31 -2.59
N ILE A 77 -14.75 -2.86 -1.91
CA ILE A 77 -16.14 -2.63 -2.32
C ILE A 77 -16.45 -1.14 -2.30
N GLY A 78 -16.89 -0.62 -3.44
CA GLY A 78 -17.23 0.81 -3.59
C GLY A 78 -16.02 1.73 -3.73
N ALA A 79 -14.79 1.20 -3.77
CA ALA A 79 -13.60 2.04 -3.90
C ALA A 79 -13.57 2.74 -5.26
N PRO A 80 -13.31 4.06 -5.29
CA PRO A 80 -13.23 4.81 -6.55
C PRO A 80 -11.92 4.50 -7.29
N LEU A 81 -11.96 4.59 -8.61
CA LEU A 81 -10.78 4.44 -9.46
C LEU A 81 -10.09 5.81 -9.61
N VAL A 82 -9.29 6.18 -8.61
CA VAL A 82 -8.64 7.49 -8.54
C VAL A 82 -7.12 7.42 -8.66
N MET A 83 -6.57 6.23 -8.82
CA MET A 83 -5.13 6.03 -8.97
C MET A 83 -4.77 6.03 -10.46
N LYS A 84 -3.93 6.97 -10.89
CA LYS A 84 -3.51 7.10 -12.30
C LYS A 84 -2.16 6.47 -12.59
N GLY A 85 -1.43 6.05 -11.57
CA GLY A 85 -0.15 5.37 -11.73
C GLY A 85 0.30 4.71 -10.45
N ILE A 86 1.15 3.70 -10.59
CA ILE A 86 1.73 2.97 -9.46
C ILE A 86 3.17 2.60 -9.79
N LYS A 87 4.06 2.78 -8.81
CA LYS A 87 5.45 2.32 -8.88
C LYS A 87 5.73 1.49 -7.65
N VAL A 88 6.30 0.30 -7.85
CA VAL A 88 6.62 -0.63 -6.78
C VAL A 88 8.05 -1.11 -6.96
N GLY A 89 8.83 -1.14 -5.90
CA GLY A 89 10.19 -1.65 -5.95
C GLY A 89 10.61 -2.23 -4.62
N MET A 90 11.42 -3.29 -4.66
CA MET A 90 12.03 -3.84 -3.46
C MET A 90 13.16 -2.92 -3.01
N ALA A 91 13.35 -2.79 -1.71
CA ALA A 91 14.27 -1.83 -1.13
C ALA A 91 15.20 -2.47 -0.11
N SER A 92 16.40 -1.92 -0.01
CA SER A 92 17.37 -2.28 1.02
C SER A 92 17.69 -1.04 1.84
N ARG A 93 17.78 -1.22 3.16
CA ARG A 93 18.09 -0.13 4.07
C ARG A 93 19.55 0.26 3.94
N VAL A 94 19.83 1.56 3.88
CA VAL A 94 21.21 2.08 3.78
C VAL A 94 21.62 2.91 4.99
N VAL A 95 20.69 3.22 5.87
CA VAL A 95 20.95 4.00 7.08
C VAL A 95 20.34 3.32 8.29
#